data_fbc64ed5efddebbdd688f5496bd5604b
#
_entry.id   fbc64ed5efddebbdd688f5496bd5604b
#
_cell.length_a   1.000
_cell.length_b   1.000
_cell.length_c   1.000
_cell.angle_alpha   90.00
_cell.angle_beta   90.00
_cell.angle_gamma   90.00
#
_symmetry.space_group_name_H-M   'P 1'
#
loop_
_entity.id
_entity.type
_entity.pdbx_description
1 polymer ?
#
loop_
_entity_poly.entity_id
_entity_poly.type
_entity_poly.pdbx_seq_one_letter_code
_entity_poly.pdbx_strand_id
1 'polypeptide(L)'
;MPEINTEEVLGNVSVYPVAASTTIYKGEIACINSSGYLVAGSKTTGLKAVGIAQETVTAVSAGDASCEVKRGTFLLTNLSTDEVDLADVGSDCYIHNSNTVCATETETPSHSVAGVVQNIIGGKVAVKFN
;
A
#
# COMPACT_ATOMS: atom_id res chain seq x y z
N MET A 1 -9.15 6.49 -38.32
CA MET A 1 -9.76 6.41 -37.00
C MET A 1 -9.96 7.81 -36.42
N PRO A 2 -11.14 8.14 -35.96
CA PRO A 2 -11.36 9.46 -35.36
C PRO A 2 -10.54 9.63 -34.08
N GLU A 3 -10.14 10.84 -33.82
CA GLU A 3 -9.47 11.19 -32.57
C GLU A 3 -10.40 11.01 -31.39
N ILE A 4 -9.86 10.56 -30.27
CA ILE A 4 -10.62 10.40 -29.03
C ILE A 4 -10.07 11.38 -28.01
N ASN A 5 -10.96 12.15 -27.39
CA ASN A 5 -10.62 13.09 -26.33
C ASN A 5 -10.67 12.36 -24.98
N THR A 6 -9.54 11.79 -24.57
CA THR A 6 -9.44 11.01 -23.32
C THR A 6 -9.09 11.95 -22.16
N GLU A 7 -9.90 11.91 -21.12
CA GLU A 7 -9.65 12.72 -19.93
C GLU A 7 -8.47 12.18 -19.14
N GLU A 8 -7.63 13.08 -18.66
CA GLU A 8 -6.55 12.76 -17.75
C GLU A 8 -7.00 12.97 -16.31
N VAL A 9 -6.77 11.96 -15.45
CA VAL A 9 -7.02 12.05 -14.02
C VAL A 9 -5.69 12.32 -13.31
N LEU A 10 -5.64 13.35 -12.45
CA LEU A 10 -4.46 13.62 -11.64
C LEU A 10 -4.27 12.44 -10.68
N GLY A 11 -3.27 11.61 -10.97
CA GLY A 11 -3.20 10.21 -10.56
C GLY A 11 -2.62 9.90 -9.20
N ASN A 12 -2.32 10.88 -8.32
CA ASN A 12 -1.69 10.56 -7.05
C ASN A 12 -2.67 10.40 -5.87
N VAL A 13 -3.92 10.81 -6.02
CA VAL A 13 -4.95 10.69 -4.99
C VAL A 13 -6.17 9.97 -5.55
N SER A 14 -6.66 8.99 -4.82
CA SER A 14 -7.85 8.22 -5.18
C SER A 14 -8.68 7.93 -3.93
N VAL A 15 -9.96 7.65 -4.12
CA VAL A 15 -10.88 7.29 -3.04
C VAL A 15 -11.36 5.87 -3.29
N TYR A 16 -11.30 5.03 -2.26
CA TYR A 16 -11.71 3.62 -2.37
C TYR A 16 -12.73 3.26 -1.28
N PRO A 17 -13.69 2.38 -1.60
CA PRO A 17 -14.65 1.89 -0.59
C PRO A 17 -13.93 0.95 0.39
N VAL A 18 -14.23 1.11 1.69
CA VAL A 18 -13.61 0.35 2.78
C VAL A 18 -14.37 -0.94 3.02
N ALA A 19 -13.65 -2.02 3.32
CA ALA A 19 -14.22 -3.34 3.60
C ALA A 19 -15.08 -3.34 4.88
N ALA A 20 -15.97 -4.31 4.99
CA ALA A 20 -16.84 -4.46 6.16
C ALA A 20 -16.03 -4.64 7.44
N SER A 21 -16.52 -4.08 8.55
CA SER A 21 -15.94 -4.21 9.88
C SER A 21 -14.44 -3.86 9.92
N THR A 22 -14.05 -2.84 9.16
CA THR A 22 -12.64 -2.48 8.96
C THR A 22 -12.43 -1.02 9.32
N THR A 23 -11.35 -0.75 10.07
CA THR A 23 -10.85 0.60 10.31
C THR A 23 -9.49 0.74 9.66
N ILE A 24 -9.32 1.81 8.88
CA ILE A 24 -8.05 2.17 8.30
C ILE A 24 -7.61 3.47 8.95
N TYR A 25 -6.39 3.50 9.47
CA TYR A 25 -5.84 4.66 10.16
C TYR A 25 -4.97 5.47 9.21
N LYS A 26 -5.02 6.78 9.35
CA LYS A 26 -4.16 7.70 8.60
C LYS A 26 -2.69 7.26 8.72
N GLY A 27 -2.00 7.19 7.58
CA GLY A 27 -0.59 6.80 7.53
C GLY A 27 -0.33 5.31 7.29
N GLU A 28 -1.38 4.48 7.34
CA GLU A 28 -1.22 3.05 7.06
C GLU A 28 -1.13 2.76 5.57
N ILE A 29 -0.45 1.67 5.23
CA ILE A 29 -0.46 1.12 3.86
C ILE A 29 -1.90 0.67 3.58
N ALA A 30 -2.49 1.19 2.52
CA ALA A 30 -3.83 0.84 2.09
C ALA A 30 -3.76 -0.14 0.93
N CYS A 31 -4.54 -1.20 1.01
CA CYS A 31 -4.55 -2.27 0.01
C CYS A 31 -5.96 -2.60 -0.43
N ILE A 32 -6.10 -3.06 -1.67
CA ILE A 32 -7.36 -3.60 -2.19
C ILE A 32 -7.33 -5.12 -2.04
N ASN A 33 -8.35 -5.68 -1.41
CA ASN A 33 -8.48 -7.12 -1.26
C ASN A 33 -9.11 -7.78 -2.51
N SER A 34 -9.27 -9.09 -2.48
CA SER A 34 -9.81 -9.84 -3.62
C SER A 34 -11.27 -9.49 -3.96
N SER A 35 -12.00 -8.90 -3.02
CA SER A 35 -13.38 -8.46 -3.24
C SER A 35 -13.47 -7.01 -3.74
N GLY A 36 -12.35 -6.32 -3.88
CA GLY A 36 -12.32 -4.95 -4.39
C GLY A 36 -12.52 -3.88 -3.34
N TYR A 37 -12.36 -4.20 -2.05
CA TYR A 37 -12.51 -3.24 -0.96
C TYR A 37 -11.18 -2.93 -0.29
N LEU A 38 -11.08 -1.74 0.28
CA LEU A 38 -9.87 -1.25 0.93
C LEU A 38 -9.71 -1.87 2.31
N VAL A 39 -8.50 -2.35 2.60
CA VAL A 39 -8.09 -2.86 3.91
C VAL A 39 -6.71 -2.31 4.23
N ALA A 40 -6.33 -2.32 5.51
CA ALA A 40 -4.96 -1.98 5.91
C ALA A 40 -3.99 -3.07 5.49
N GLY A 41 -2.76 -2.70 5.20
CA GLY A 41 -1.71 -3.65 4.86
C GLY A 41 -1.47 -4.65 5.98
N SER A 42 -1.26 -5.91 5.63
CA SER A 42 -0.99 -6.99 6.57
C SER A 42 -0.15 -8.07 5.90
N LYS A 43 0.37 -8.99 6.70
CA LYS A 43 1.10 -10.15 6.21
C LYS A 43 0.11 -11.17 5.64
N THR A 44 -0.37 -10.92 4.43
CA THR A 44 -1.43 -11.68 3.77
C THR A 44 -1.14 -11.72 2.28
N THR A 45 -1.46 -12.83 1.64
CA THR A 45 -1.36 -12.95 0.18
C THR A 45 -2.54 -12.28 -0.51
N GLY A 46 -2.36 -11.87 -1.76
CA GLY A 46 -3.45 -11.41 -2.61
C GLY A 46 -3.89 -9.97 -2.37
N LEU A 47 -3.19 -9.20 -1.55
CA LEU A 47 -3.44 -7.78 -1.39
C LEU A 47 -2.71 -6.97 -2.46
N LYS A 48 -3.33 -5.91 -2.94
CA LYS A 48 -2.72 -4.97 -3.87
C LYS A 48 -2.56 -3.62 -3.20
N ALA A 49 -1.33 -3.23 -2.89
CA ALA A 49 -1.06 -1.95 -2.27
C ALA A 49 -1.37 -0.81 -3.25
N VAL A 50 -2.17 0.15 -2.81
CA VAL A 50 -2.59 1.29 -3.65
C VAL A 50 -2.07 2.63 -3.14
N GLY A 51 -1.44 2.66 -1.98
CA GLY A 51 -0.84 3.88 -1.44
C GLY A 51 -0.96 3.97 0.07
N ILE A 52 -0.91 5.19 0.58
CA ILE A 52 -0.98 5.49 2.02
C ILE A 52 -2.30 6.18 2.31
N ALA A 53 -3.00 5.72 3.35
CA ALA A 53 -4.26 6.30 3.78
C ALA A 53 -4.05 7.74 4.28
N GLN A 54 -4.89 8.65 3.81
CA GLN A 54 -4.78 10.07 4.13
C GLN A 54 -5.72 10.48 5.28
N GLU A 55 -6.57 9.59 5.71
CA GLU A 55 -7.54 9.84 6.77
C GLU A 55 -7.88 8.54 7.49
N THR A 56 -8.39 8.64 8.71
CA THR A 56 -8.87 7.48 9.47
C THR A 56 -10.35 7.26 9.17
N VAL A 57 -10.70 6.06 8.70
CA VAL A 57 -12.07 5.72 8.28
C VAL A 57 -12.46 4.36 8.84
N THR A 58 -13.67 4.26 9.35
CA THR A 58 -14.27 2.99 9.80
C THR A 58 -15.51 2.69 8.97
N ALA A 59 -15.58 1.47 8.43
CA ALA A 59 -16.76 0.96 7.76
C ALA A 59 -17.38 -0.17 8.59
N VAL A 60 -18.70 -0.15 8.71
CA VAL A 60 -19.45 -1.23 9.35
C VAL A 60 -19.81 -2.29 8.30
N SER A 61 -20.41 -1.87 7.22
CA SER A 61 -20.71 -2.72 6.06
C SER A 61 -19.80 -2.35 4.91
N ALA A 62 -19.51 -3.30 4.03
CA ALA A 62 -18.64 -3.07 2.89
C ALA A 62 -19.14 -1.90 2.04
N GLY A 63 -18.28 -0.90 1.83
CA GLY A 63 -18.59 0.24 0.99
C GLY A 63 -19.44 1.34 1.63
N ASP A 64 -19.83 1.22 2.92
CA ASP A 64 -20.61 2.28 3.57
C ASP A 64 -19.73 3.50 3.96
N ALA A 65 -18.43 3.37 3.88
CA ALA A 65 -17.48 4.46 4.03
C ALA A 65 -16.37 4.32 3.00
N SER A 66 -15.77 5.43 2.63
CA SER A 66 -14.67 5.49 1.67
C SER A 66 -13.48 6.22 2.28
N CYS A 67 -12.26 5.84 1.85
CA CYS A 67 -11.03 6.41 2.36
C CYS A 67 -10.20 6.99 1.22
N GLU A 68 -9.68 8.19 1.43
CA GLU A 68 -8.75 8.83 0.51
C GLU A 68 -7.36 8.23 0.67
N VAL A 69 -6.74 7.85 -0.44
CA VAL A 69 -5.44 7.21 -0.50
C VAL A 69 -4.54 7.98 -1.46
N LYS A 70 -3.30 8.20 -1.08
CA LYS A 70 -2.33 8.90 -1.90
C LYS A 70 -1.22 7.95 -2.34
N ARG A 71 -0.95 7.93 -3.65
CA ARG A 71 0.22 7.28 -4.23
C ARG A 71 1.41 8.23 -4.19
N GLY A 72 2.59 7.69 -4.30
CA GLY A 72 3.83 8.44 -4.29
C GLY A 72 4.91 7.67 -3.55
N THR A 73 5.96 8.34 -3.13
CA THR A 73 7.05 7.73 -2.37
C THR A 73 6.95 8.13 -0.91
N PHE A 74 6.87 7.15 -0.03
CA PHE A 74 6.69 7.35 1.41
C PHE A 74 7.73 6.59 2.19
N LEU A 75 8.10 7.10 3.37
CA LEU A 75 9.01 6.43 4.29
C LEU A 75 8.23 5.48 5.19
N LEU A 76 8.61 4.20 5.14
CA LEU A 76 7.99 3.13 5.94
C LEU A 76 9.05 2.49 6.84
N THR A 77 8.59 1.87 7.92
CA THR A 77 9.47 1.17 8.86
C THR A 77 10.09 -0.06 8.20
N ASN A 78 11.39 -0.25 8.42
CA ASN A 78 12.16 -1.39 7.91
C ASN A 78 12.16 -2.50 8.94
N LEU A 79 11.76 -3.72 8.56
CA LEU A 79 11.72 -4.85 9.49
C LEU A 79 13.15 -5.30 9.80
N SER A 80 13.55 -5.23 11.09
CA SER A 80 14.94 -5.50 11.49
C SER A 80 15.39 -6.94 11.26
N THR A 81 14.48 -7.90 11.22
CA THR A 81 14.79 -9.31 11.00
C THR A 81 14.83 -9.72 9.53
N ASP A 82 14.39 -8.84 8.63
CA ASP A 82 14.40 -9.04 7.18
C ASP A 82 14.55 -7.69 6.50
N GLU A 83 15.71 -7.06 6.73
CA GLU A 83 15.94 -5.68 6.31
C GLU A 83 15.99 -5.51 4.80
N VAL A 84 15.31 -4.46 4.35
CA VAL A 84 15.53 -3.89 3.01
C VAL A 84 16.79 -3.03 3.08
N ASP A 85 17.71 -3.19 2.14
CA ASP A 85 18.93 -2.41 2.10
C ASP A 85 19.13 -1.73 0.73
N LEU A 86 20.25 -1.04 0.57
CA LEU A 86 20.52 -0.31 -0.68
C LEU A 86 20.68 -1.21 -1.90
N ALA A 87 21.01 -2.48 -1.69
CA ALA A 87 21.07 -3.46 -2.80
C ALA A 87 19.67 -3.78 -3.35
N ASP A 88 18.63 -3.50 -2.57
CA ASP A 88 17.23 -3.74 -2.98
C ASP A 88 16.61 -2.56 -3.74
N VAL A 89 17.33 -1.46 -3.91
CA VAL A 89 16.82 -0.30 -4.67
C VAL A 89 16.45 -0.73 -6.10
N GLY A 90 15.24 -0.39 -6.52
CA GLY A 90 14.68 -0.81 -7.81
C GLY A 90 13.95 -2.14 -7.77
N SER A 91 14.02 -2.87 -6.65
CA SER A 91 13.30 -4.13 -6.46
C SER A 91 12.05 -3.91 -5.63
N ASP A 92 11.13 -4.88 -5.69
CA ASP A 92 9.94 -4.87 -4.85
C ASP A 92 10.31 -5.10 -3.39
N CYS A 93 9.59 -4.46 -2.48
CA CYS A 93 9.56 -4.83 -1.07
C CYS A 93 8.15 -5.30 -0.71
N TYR A 94 8.01 -5.93 0.45
CA TYR A 94 6.80 -6.67 0.81
C TYR A 94 6.20 -6.14 2.10
N ILE A 95 4.88 -6.27 2.24
CA ILE A 95 4.13 -5.78 3.38
C ILE A 95 4.29 -6.75 4.55
N HIS A 96 4.88 -6.30 5.66
CA HIS A 96 4.94 -7.08 6.89
C HIS A 96 3.74 -6.76 7.80
N ASN A 97 3.43 -5.47 7.95
CA ASN A 97 2.21 -5.01 8.62
C ASN A 97 1.79 -3.66 8.02
N SER A 98 0.85 -2.96 8.64
CA SER A 98 0.27 -1.74 8.07
C SER A 98 1.24 -0.57 7.90
N ASN A 99 2.44 -0.62 8.49
CA ASN A 99 3.44 0.45 8.34
C ASN A 99 4.87 -0.06 8.17
N THR A 100 5.08 -1.37 8.06
CA THR A 100 6.41 -1.99 8.02
C THR A 100 6.55 -2.83 6.77
N VAL A 101 7.69 -2.72 6.11
CA VAL A 101 8.03 -3.50 4.92
C VAL A 101 9.25 -4.39 5.19
N CYS A 102 9.39 -5.44 4.40
CA CYS A 102 10.51 -6.39 4.48
C CYS A 102 11.03 -6.73 3.09
N ALA A 103 12.21 -7.37 3.04
CA ALA A 103 12.93 -7.63 1.80
C ALA A 103 12.43 -8.85 1.05
N THR A 104 11.84 -9.85 1.74
CA THR A 104 11.48 -11.12 1.13
C THR A 104 10.02 -11.48 1.33
N GLU A 105 9.48 -12.30 0.41
CA GLU A 105 8.10 -12.79 0.48
C GLU A 105 8.00 -14.23 0.99
N THR A 106 9.11 -14.81 1.46
CA THR A 106 9.27 -16.27 1.61
C THR A 106 8.62 -16.89 2.84
N GLU A 107 7.98 -16.12 3.69
CA GLU A 107 7.27 -16.67 4.86
C GLU A 107 5.87 -17.18 4.50
N THR A 108 5.32 -18.03 5.35
CA THR A 108 3.96 -18.55 5.20
C THR A 108 3.04 -17.89 6.23
N PRO A 109 1.97 -17.17 5.83
CA PRO A 109 1.60 -16.88 4.44
C PRO A 109 2.59 -15.92 3.77
N SER A 110 2.66 -15.98 2.45
CA SER A 110 3.52 -15.08 1.68
C SER A 110 3.07 -13.63 1.82
N HIS A 111 4.04 -12.73 1.84
CA HIS A 111 3.75 -11.30 1.89
C HIS A 111 3.26 -10.80 0.53
N SER A 112 2.39 -9.80 0.54
CA SER A 112 2.02 -9.07 -0.68
C SER A 112 3.04 -7.97 -0.96
N VAL A 113 3.20 -7.60 -2.23
CA VAL A 113 4.10 -6.52 -2.63
C VAL A 113 3.58 -5.19 -2.12
N ALA A 114 4.45 -4.41 -1.46
CA ALA A 114 4.13 -3.04 -1.04
C ALA A 114 4.36 -2.06 -2.18
N GLY A 115 5.56 -2.06 -2.73
CA GLY A 115 5.94 -1.17 -3.82
C GLY A 115 7.40 -1.37 -4.16
N VAL A 116 7.98 -0.40 -4.86
CA VAL A 116 9.38 -0.45 -5.31
C VAL A 116 10.24 0.37 -4.37
N VAL A 117 11.36 -0.20 -3.95
CA VAL A 117 12.33 0.48 -3.08
C VAL A 117 13.03 1.58 -3.87
N GLN A 118 12.98 2.81 -3.35
CA GLN A 118 13.64 3.96 -3.96
C GLN A 118 14.93 4.34 -3.23
N ASN A 119 14.96 4.21 -1.91
CA ASN A 119 16.11 4.58 -1.10
C ASN A 119 15.94 4.09 0.34
N ILE A 120 17.02 4.18 1.11
CA ILE A 120 16.99 3.98 2.57
C ILE A 120 17.40 5.31 3.19
N ILE A 121 16.52 5.88 4.00
CA ILE A 121 16.71 7.21 4.59
C ILE A 121 16.47 7.13 6.09
N GLY A 122 17.52 7.38 6.88
CA GLY A 122 17.42 7.36 8.34
C GLY A 122 16.91 6.03 8.91
N GLY A 123 17.30 4.91 8.29
CA GLY A 123 16.86 3.57 8.70
C GLY A 123 15.46 3.18 8.24
N LYS A 124 14.78 4.06 7.50
CA LYS A 124 13.47 3.80 6.92
C LYS A 124 13.57 3.55 5.42
N VAL A 125 12.60 2.85 4.88
CA VAL A 125 12.55 2.51 3.46
C VAL A 125 11.66 3.53 2.73
N ALA A 126 12.23 4.19 1.71
CA ALA A 126 11.45 5.02 0.80
C ALA A 126 10.83 4.09 -0.25
N VAL A 127 9.51 3.90 -0.17
CA VAL A 127 8.75 2.99 -1.01
C VAL A 127 7.87 3.78 -1.96
N LYS A 128 7.96 3.46 -3.24
CA LYS A 128 7.11 4.08 -4.27
C LYS A 128 5.91 3.18 -4.55
N PHE A 129 4.74 3.74 -4.36
CA PHE A 129 3.46 3.09 -4.70
C PHE A 129 3.03 3.57 -6.09
N ASN A 130 2.79 2.62 -6.96
CA ASN A 130 2.35 2.90 -8.34
C ASN A 130 0.83 2.94 -8.47
#